data_d4820e0fee08eedae9e7f96717d4ab92
#
_entry.id   d4820e0fee08eedae9e7f96717d4ab92
#
_cell.length_a   1.000
_cell.length_b   1.000
_cell.length_c   1.000
_cell.angle_alpha   90.00
_cell.angle_beta   90.00
_cell.angle_gamma   90.00
#
_symmetry.space_group_name_H-M   'P 1'
#
loop_
_entity.id
_entity.type
_entity.pdbx_description
1 polymer ?
#
loop_
_entity_poly.entity_id
_entity_poly.type
_entity_poly.pdbx_seq_one_letter_code
_entity_poly.pdbx_strand_id
1 'polypeptide(L)'
;MWNSKTLEWIDIELTSFCNIKCKGCFRVVSKQADKILNKTYLDIDVIKEKFQKEMFPNIRIINFCGSVDEPATHPNFFEIIKHFAEWNCHINIATNGSLRNKKWWAELATILPTSHRVTWGIDGADELSEVYREGSNFKKVQENYRSFIAAGGQAVWQFIEFEHNQHQTEIAKQLAKDEGFKDFKIIISHRNDIGGVKHKKIEVEESPCISCKYSNQKRIFINHMGNIIPCCHLNSKMLEFAVSNNIKDLFEEILVKHDYMNTINISNVSIDDAMNSNVWNDIKNSWASDKRISKCESTCKENRRDKFIKETL
;
A
#
# COMPACT_ATOMS: atom_id res chain seq x y z
N MET A 1 14.06 6.49 -19.15
CA MET A 1 13.27 7.62 -18.66
C MET A 1 11.93 7.07 -18.19
N TRP A 2 11.49 7.44 -16.99
CA TRP A 2 10.18 7.02 -16.49
C TRP A 2 9.10 7.85 -17.21
N ASN A 3 8.06 7.20 -17.67
CA ASN A 3 6.88 7.87 -18.21
C ASN A 3 5.66 6.95 -18.09
N SER A 4 4.47 7.51 -18.22
CA SER A 4 3.20 6.80 -18.13
C SER A 4 3.13 5.58 -19.06
N LYS A 5 3.69 5.68 -20.27
CA LYS A 5 3.71 4.59 -21.25
C LYS A 5 4.57 3.39 -20.84
N THR A 6 5.56 3.59 -19.96
CA THR A 6 6.45 2.52 -19.50
C THR A 6 6.06 1.95 -18.16
N LEU A 7 5.10 2.56 -17.46
CA LEU A 7 4.62 2.06 -16.18
C LEU A 7 3.90 0.73 -16.35
N GLU A 8 4.19 -0.20 -15.42
CA GLU A 8 3.54 -1.50 -15.33
C GLU A 8 2.70 -1.64 -14.06
N TRP A 9 2.95 -0.80 -13.03
CA TRP A 9 2.27 -0.88 -11.75
C TRP A 9 2.06 0.49 -11.12
N ILE A 10 0.84 0.75 -10.65
CA ILE A 10 0.50 1.96 -9.89
C ILE A 10 -0.12 1.56 -8.56
N ASP A 11 0.45 2.05 -7.46
CA ASP A 11 -0.19 2.03 -6.16
C ASP A 11 -0.91 3.36 -5.91
N ILE A 12 -2.15 3.31 -5.50
CA ILE A 12 -2.94 4.49 -5.20
C ILE A 12 -3.49 4.39 -3.77
N GLU A 13 -3.11 5.35 -2.93
CA GLU A 13 -3.69 5.58 -1.63
C GLU A 13 -4.83 6.60 -1.80
N LEU A 14 -6.08 6.13 -1.64
CA LEU A 14 -7.26 6.93 -1.97
C LEU A 14 -7.66 7.93 -0.89
N THR A 15 -7.24 7.72 0.33
CA THR A 15 -7.74 8.49 1.48
C THR A 15 -6.75 8.49 2.63
N SER A 16 -6.89 9.45 3.53
CA SER A 16 -6.20 9.40 4.82
C SER A 16 -7.02 8.74 5.92
N PHE A 17 -8.15 8.09 5.60
CA PHE A 17 -9.01 7.46 6.59
C PHE A 17 -8.73 5.99 6.78
N CYS A 18 -8.82 5.54 8.02
CA CYS A 18 -8.97 4.14 8.38
C CYS A 18 -9.84 4.04 9.64
N ASN A 19 -10.67 3.03 9.73
CA ASN A 19 -11.57 2.80 10.87
C ASN A 19 -10.93 2.01 12.01
N ILE A 20 -9.69 1.50 11.84
CA ILE A 20 -8.96 0.72 12.85
C ILE A 20 -7.60 1.33 13.20
N LYS A 21 -6.99 0.85 14.30
CA LYS A 21 -5.74 1.37 14.87
C LYS A 21 -4.70 0.26 15.02
N CYS A 22 -4.26 -0.34 13.91
CA CYS A 22 -3.22 -1.39 13.97
C CYS A 22 -1.96 -0.87 14.67
N LYS A 23 -1.45 -1.64 15.64
CA LYS A 23 -0.34 -1.22 16.54
C LYS A 23 0.93 -0.77 15.81
N GLY A 24 1.24 -1.36 14.66
CA GLY A 24 2.42 -1.00 13.87
C GLY A 24 2.14 0.00 12.73
N CYS A 25 0.92 0.48 12.58
CA CYS A 25 0.57 1.43 11.54
C CYS A 25 1.15 2.82 11.83
N PHE A 26 1.54 3.54 10.78
CA PHE A 26 1.97 4.95 10.89
C PHE A 26 0.97 5.81 11.68
N ARG A 27 -0.32 5.56 11.52
CA ARG A 27 -1.41 6.24 12.24
C ARG A 27 -1.29 6.16 13.77
N VAL A 28 -0.66 5.11 14.27
CA VAL A 28 -0.52 4.84 15.72
C VAL A 28 0.89 5.18 16.19
N VAL A 29 1.92 4.84 15.39
CA VAL A 29 3.31 5.02 15.82
C VAL A 29 3.82 6.45 15.65
N SER A 30 3.24 7.24 14.75
CA SER A 30 3.61 8.64 14.58
C SER A 30 2.86 9.51 15.58
N LYS A 31 3.61 10.21 16.44
CA LYS A 31 3.05 11.19 17.39
C LYS A 31 2.35 12.39 16.72
N GLN A 32 2.52 12.53 15.41
CA GLN A 32 1.96 13.63 14.62
C GLN A 32 0.86 13.16 13.66
N ALA A 33 0.47 11.88 13.73
CA ALA A 33 -0.51 11.31 12.82
C ALA A 33 -1.81 12.11 12.74
N ASP A 34 -2.34 12.56 13.88
CA ASP A 34 -3.59 13.34 13.93
C ASP A 34 -3.49 14.70 13.21
N LYS A 35 -2.27 15.28 13.14
CA LYS A 35 -2.02 16.53 12.42
C LYS A 35 -1.86 16.31 10.93
N ILE A 36 -1.35 15.14 10.54
CA ILE A 36 -1.01 14.77 9.15
C ILE A 36 -2.22 14.21 8.42
N LEU A 37 -3.03 13.40 9.14
CA LEU A 37 -4.13 12.64 8.54
C LEU A 37 -5.45 13.41 8.69
N ASN A 38 -5.60 14.46 7.91
CA ASN A 38 -6.70 15.43 7.99
C ASN A 38 -8.02 14.94 7.37
N LYS A 39 -8.24 13.63 7.28
CA LYS A 39 -9.44 13.05 6.69
C LYS A 39 -9.69 13.57 5.25
N THR A 40 -8.68 13.46 4.42
CA THR A 40 -8.72 13.85 3.01
C THR A 40 -8.97 12.66 2.10
N TYR A 41 -9.51 12.94 0.94
CA TYR A 41 -9.74 11.99 -0.13
C TYR A 41 -9.03 12.49 -1.39
N LEU A 42 -8.47 11.58 -2.14
CA LEU A 42 -8.01 11.89 -3.49
C LEU A 42 -9.24 12.14 -4.36
N ASP A 43 -9.32 13.32 -4.96
CA ASP A 43 -10.49 13.75 -5.70
C ASP A 43 -10.74 12.83 -6.91
N ILE A 44 -11.99 12.39 -7.07
CA ILE A 44 -12.41 11.50 -8.17
C ILE A 44 -12.28 12.19 -9.53
N ASP A 45 -12.50 13.48 -9.61
CA ASP A 45 -12.40 14.21 -10.88
C ASP A 45 -10.93 14.32 -11.30
N VAL A 46 -10.01 14.52 -10.34
CA VAL A 46 -8.56 14.44 -10.56
C VAL A 46 -8.17 13.03 -11.00
N ILE A 47 -8.71 11.97 -10.36
CA ILE A 47 -8.46 10.59 -10.77
C ILE A 47 -8.89 10.39 -12.22
N LYS A 48 -10.11 10.77 -12.58
CA LYS A 48 -10.66 10.58 -13.93
C LYS A 48 -9.89 11.40 -14.98
N GLU A 49 -9.43 12.59 -14.64
CA GLU A 49 -8.63 13.45 -15.53
C GLU A 49 -7.23 12.87 -15.77
N LYS A 50 -6.53 12.52 -14.70
CA LYS A 50 -5.10 12.15 -14.76
C LYS A 50 -4.86 10.69 -15.14
N PHE A 51 -5.85 9.81 -14.96
CA PHE A 51 -5.75 8.40 -15.28
C PHE A 51 -6.66 8.05 -16.47
N GLN A 52 -6.17 8.30 -17.67
CA GLN A 52 -6.81 7.88 -18.92
C GLN A 52 -6.14 6.61 -19.42
N LYS A 53 -6.92 5.59 -19.77
CA LYS A 53 -6.42 4.25 -20.19
C LYS A 53 -5.33 4.32 -21.26
N GLU A 54 -5.49 5.22 -22.21
CA GLU A 54 -4.61 5.41 -23.36
C GLU A 54 -3.23 5.93 -22.96
N MET A 55 -3.12 6.59 -21.81
CA MET A 55 -1.85 7.09 -21.27
C MET A 55 -0.98 5.96 -20.70
N PHE A 56 -1.58 4.81 -20.36
CA PHE A 56 -0.93 3.70 -19.64
C PHE A 56 -1.03 2.37 -20.41
N PRO A 57 -0.52 2.27 -21.65
CA PRO A 57 -0.72 1.10 -22.50
C PRO A 57 -0.06 -0.18 -21.96
N ASN A 58 0.92 -0.05 -21.07
CA ASN A 58 1.67 -1.17 -20.50
C ASN A 58 1.29 -1.48 -19.05
N ILE A 59 0.26 -0.80 -18.50
CA ILE A 59 -0.16 -1.05 -17.12
C ILE A 59 -0.70 -2.47 -16.95
N ARG A 60 -0.21 -3.14 -15.93
CA ARG A 60 -0.57 -4.53 -15.59
C ARG A 60 -1.29 -4.61 -14.25
N ILE A 61 -0.94 -3.73 -13.31
CA ILE A 61 -1.47 -3.77 -11.95
C ILE A 61 -1.82 -2.36 -11.49
N ILE A 62 -3.04 -2.20 -10.98
CA ILE A 62 -3.47 -1.07 -10.17
C ILE A 62 -3.81 -1.59 -8.78
N ASN A 63 -3.15 -1.04 -7.78
CA ASN A 63 -3.26 -1.52 -6.42
C ASN A 63 -3.79 -0.40 -5.52
N PHE A 64 -5.00 -0.57 -5.02
CA PHE A 64 -5.59 0.32 -4.03
C PHE A 64 -5.16 -0.14 -2.64
N CYS A 65 -4.03 0.37 -2.21
CA CYS A 65 -3.49 0.14 -0.88
C CYS A 65 -2.64 1.33 -0.49
N GLY A 66 -2.79 1.77 0.71
CA GLY A 66 -1.98 2.85 1.23
C GLY A 66 -1.13 2.43 2.40
N SER A 67 -0.33 3.37 2.84
CA SER A 67 0.44 3.23 4.07
C SER A 67 -0.39 3.61 5.30
N VAL A 68 -1.51 4.31 5.11
CA VAL A 68 -2.32 4.88 6.19
C VAL A 68 -3.84 4.75 6.00
N ASP A 69 -4.31 4.25 4.88
CA ASP A 69 -5.73 4.26 4.52
C ASP A 69 -6.45 2.91 4.69
N GLU A 70 -7.77 3.00 4.61
CA GLU A 70 -8.67 1.91 4.26
C GLU A 70 -9.46 2.36 3.01
N PRO A 71 -9.17 1.80 1.83
CA PRO A 71 -9.76 2.27 0.57
C PRO A 71 -11.29 2.31 0.57
N ALA A 72 -11.93 1.36 1.25
CA ALA A 72 -13.39 1.31 1.37
C ALA A 72 -14.01 2.51 2.12
N THR A 73 -13.21 3.41 2.71
CA THR A 73 -13.71 4.65 3.32
C THR A 73 -14.00 5.73 2.28
N HIS A 74 -13.43 5.64 1.08
CA HIS A 74 -13.62 6.65 0.04
C HIS A 74 -15.10 6.74 -0.38
N PRO A 75 -15.71 7.93 -0.42
CA PRO A 75 -17.14 8.07 -0.74
C PRO A 75 -17.49 7.60 -2.15
N ASN A 76 -16.64 7.86 -3.12
CA ASN A 76 -16.83 7.50 -4.52
C ASN A 76 -16.10 6.19 -4.91
N PHE A 77 -15.86 5.29 -3.95
CA PHE A 77 -15.03 4.09 -4.17
C PHE A 77 -15.51 3.25 -5.36
N PHE A 78 -16.81 2.99 -5.47
CA PHE A 78 -17.36 2.19 -6.57
C PHE A 78 -17.17 2.86 -7.94
N GLU A 79 -17.27 4.17 -8.03
CA GLU A 79 -17.00 4.89 -9.28
C GLU A 79 -15.53 4.79 -9.68
N ILE A 80 -14.62 4.91 -8.70
CA ILE A 80 -13.19 4.75 -8.93
C ILE A 80 -12.90 3.34 -9.44
N ILE A 81 -13.45 2.32 -8.79
CA ILE A 81 -13.26 0.93 -9.22
C ILE A 81 -13.82 0.69 -10.62
N LYS A 82 -15.02 1.20 -10.93
CA LYS A 82 -15.61 1.10 -12.28
C LYS A 82 -14.73 1.74 -13.34
N HIS A 83 -14.16 2.93 -13.06
CA HIS A 83 -13.25 3.62 -13.97
C HIS A 83 -12.04 2.76 -14.36
N PHE A 84 -11.41 2.11 -13.38
CA PHE A 84 -10.24 1.26 -13.62
C PHE A 84 -10.60 -0.17 -14.08
N ALA A 85 -11.81 -0.68 -13.78
CA ALA A 85 -12.23 -2.02 -14.20
C ALA A 85 -12.36 -2.16 -15.73
N GLU A 86 -12.52 -1.04 -16.44
CA GLU A 86 -12.52 -1.00 -17.91
C GLU A 86 -11.11 -1.14 -18.52
N TRP A 87 -10.05 -1.06 -17.69
CA TRP A 87 -8.69 -1.18 -18.16
C TRP A 87 -8.28 -2.65 -18.29
N ASN A 88 -7.39 -2.94 -19.25
CA ASN A 88 -6.85 -4.29 -19.40
C ASN A 88 -5.69 -4.54 -18.40
N CYS A 89 -5.99 -4.45 -17.10
CA CYS A 89 -5.03 -4.61 -16.01
C CYS A 89 -5.65 -5.40 -14.86
N HIS A 90 -4.83 -5.82 -13.92
CA HIS A 90 -5.26 -6.47 -12.69
C HIS A 90 -5.47 -5.42 -11.59
N ILE A 91 -6.67 -5.35 -11.01
CA ILE A 91 -6.92 -4.52 -9.82
C ILE A 91 -6.75 -5.39 -8.57
N ASN A 92 -5.98 -4.90 -7.61
CA ASN A 92 -5.91 -5.43 -6.26
C ASN A 92 -6.36 -4.36 -5.26
N ILE A 93 -7.23 -4.73 -4.33
CA ILE A 93 -7.71 -3.86 -3.26
C ILE A 93 -7.27 -4.46 -1.94
N ALA A 94 -6.45 -3.73 -1.16
CA ALA A 94 -6.10 -4.16 0.18
C ALA A 94 -7.07 -3.54 1.20
N THR A 95 -7.64 -4.37 2.07
CA THR A 95 -8.63 -3.94 3.06
C THR A 95 -8.43 -4.63 4.41
N ASN A 96 -8.84 -3.95 5.49
CA ASN A 96 -8.98 -4.58 6.79
C ASN A 96 -10.31 -5.34 6.94
N GLY A 97 -11.25 -5.17 6.01
CA GLY A 97 -12.52 -5.87 5.90
C GLY A 97 -13.56 -5.55 6.97
N SER A 98 -13.24 -4.75 7.99
CA SER A 98 -14.14 -4.46 9.12
C SER A 98 -15.08 -3.28 8.88
N LEU A 99 -14.88 -2.53 7.80
CA LEU A 99 -15.76 -1.44 7.37
C LEU A 99 -16.87 -1.94 6.44
N ARG A 100 -17.90 -1.11 6.24
CA ARG A 100 -19.05 -1.43 5.38
C ARG A 100 -19.84 -2.64 5.90
N ASN A 101 -20.81 -3.12 5.13
CA ASN A 101 -21.63 -4.28 5.45
C ASN A 101 -21.58 -5.32 4.33
N LYS A 102 -22.09 -6.50 4.60
CA LYS A 102 -22.08 -7.63 3.65
C LYS A 102 -22.72 -7.31 2.29
N LYS A 103 -23.75 -6.47 2.23
CA LYS A 103 -24.39 -6.07 0.95
C LYS A 103 -23.45 -5.25 0.09
N TRP A 104 -22.72 -4.32 0.70
CA TRP A 104 -21.73 -3.49 0.03
C TRP A 104 -20.59 -4.34 -0.56
N TRP A 105 -20.10 -5.33 0.20
CA TRP A 105 -19.06 -6.23 -0.28
C TRP A 105 -19.54 -7.15 -1.39
N ALA A 106 -20.79 -7.66 -1.33
CA ALA A 106 -21.38 -8.41 -2.42
C ALA A 106 -21.51 -7.56 -3.69
N GLU A 107 -21.92 -6.29 -3.58
CA GLU A 107 -21.98 -5.34 -4.69
C GLU A 107 -20.60 -5.10 -5.30
N LEU A 108 -19.55 -4.90 -4.49
CA LEU A 108 -18.19 -4.77 -4.97
C LEU A 108 -17.76 -5.98 -5.82
N ALA A 109 -18.13 -7.19 -5.39
CA ALA A 109 -17.80 -8.40 -6.14
C ALA A 109 -18.45 -8.44 -7.55
N THR A 110 -19.63 -7.84 -7.72
CA THR A 110 -20.30 -7.77 -9.04
C THR A 110 -19.67 -6.71 -9.96
N ILE A 111 -19.00 -5.71 -9.39
CA ILE A 111 -18.31 -4.65 -10.16
C ILE A 111 -16.94 -5.13 -10.64
N LEU A 112 -16.26 -5.94 -9.82
CA LEU A 112 -14.92 -6.43 -10.11
C LEU A 112 -14.96 -7.64 -11.04
N PRO A 113 -14.35 -7.59 -12.24
CA PRO A 113 -14.11 -8.77 -13.05
C PRO A 113 -13.36 -9.87 -12.28
N THR A 114 -13.55 -11.12 -12.66
CA THR A 114 -12.97 -12.29 -11.97
C THR A 114 -11.44 -12.36 -11.98
N SER A 115 -10.77 -11.54 -12.82
CA SER A 115 -9.32 -11.38 -12.82
C SER A 115 -8.80 -10.50 -11.68
N HIS A 116 -9.69 -9.77 -10.98
CA HIS A 116 -9.32 -8.82 -9.94
C HIS A 116 -9.42 -9.46 -8.56
N ARG A 117 -8.68 -8.91 -7.59
CA ARG A 117 -8.58 -9.49 -6.25
C ARG A 117 -8.83 -8.45 -5.16
N VAL A 118 -9.41 -8.92 -4.06
CA VAL A 118 -9.44 -8.18 -2.78
C VAL A 118 -8.58 -8.92 -1.77
N THR A 119 -7.56 -8.24 -1.26
CA THR A 119 -6.65 -8.77 -0.24
C THR A 119 -7.12 -8.35 1.13
N TRP A 120 -7.59 -9.33 1.91
CA TRP A 120 -8.13 -9.17 3.25
C TRP A 120 -7.02 -9.33 4.28
N GLY A 121 -6.74 -8.27 5.03
CA GLY A 121 -5.78 -8.32 6.13
C GLY A 121 -6.41 -8.93 7.37
N ILE A 122 -6.10 -10.18 7.69
CA ILE A 122 -6.66 -10.92 8.83
C ILE A 122 -5.52 -11.69 9.50
N ASP A 123 -5.19 -11.34 10.76
CA ASP A 123 -4.00 -11.84 11.44
C ASP A 123 -4.31 -12.88 12.53
N GLY A 124 -5.32 -13.70 12.28
CA GLY A 124 -5.76 -14.80 13.16
C GLY A 124 -6.90 -15.59 12.55
N ALA A 125 -7.18 -16.78 13.07
CA ALA A 125 -8.33 -17.61 12.69
C ALA A 125 -9.60 -17.32 13.52
N ASP A 126 -9.48 -16.41 14.47
CA ASP A 126 -10.52 -15.96 15.41
C ASP A 126 -10.28 -14.50 15.85
N GLU A 127 -10.85 -14.12 16.98
CA GLU A 127 -10.72 -12.79 17.58
C GLU A 127 -9.25 -12.43 17.92
N LEU A 128 -8.29 -13.36 17.87
CA LEU A 128 -6.86 -13.07 18.02
C LEU A 128 -6.36 -12.09 16.93
N SER A 129 -7.01 -12.07 15.75
CA SER A 129 -6.78 -11.08 14.70
C SER A 129 -6.92 -9.64 15.19
N GLU A 130 -7.75 -9.38 16.21
CA GLU A 130 -8.03 -8.05 16.74
C GLU A 130 -6.90 -7.52 17.63
N VAL A 131 -5.99 -8.39 18.10
CA VAL A 131 -4.86 -8.02 18.97
C VAL A 131 -3.91 -7.04 18.26
N TYR A 132 -3.62 -7.27 16.99
CA TYR A 132 -2.83 -6.33 16.18
C TYR A 132 -3.71 -5.30 15.49
N ARG A 133 -4.87 -5.72 14.97
CA ARG A 133 -5.83 -4.87 14.25
C ARG A 133 -6.85 -4.26 15.21
N GLU A 134 -6.36 -3.49 16.17
CA GLU A 134 -7.18 -2.86 17.20
C GLU A 134 -8.33 -2.04 16.59
N GLY A 135 -9.55 -2.36 17.03
CA GLY A 135 -10.78 -1.75 16.51
C GLY A 135 -11.40 -2.47 15.31
N SER A 136 -10.80 -3.57 14.83
CA SER A 136 -11.49 -4.47 13.92
C SER A 136 -12.49 -5.35 14.69
N ASN A 137 -13.37 -6.04 13.94
CA ASN A 137 -14.27 -7.05 14.50
C ASN A 137 -14.23 -8.28 13.60
N PHE A 138 -13.68 -9.39 14.09
CA PHE A 138 -13.45 -10.59 13.30
C PHE A 138 -14.74 -11.17 12.71
N LYS A 139 -15.83 -11.24 13.49
CA LYS A 139 -17.11 -11.75 13.01
C LYS A 139 -17.65 -10.93 11.85
N LYS A 140 -17.53 -9.60 11.95
CA LYS A 140 -17.94 -8.70 10.86
C LYS A 140 -17.07 -8.87 9.62
N VAL A 141 -15.75 -9.02 9.79
CA VAL A 141 -14.83 -9.31 8.68
C VAL A 141 -15.23 -10.62 8.01
N GLN A 142 -15.55 -11.65 8.80
CA GLN A 142 -15.99 -12.95 8.30
C GLN A 142 -17.32 -12.86 7.52
N GLU A 143 -18.33 -12.15 8.03
CA GLU A 143 -19.56 -11.91 7.29
C GLU A 143 -19.32 -11.19 5.96
N ASN A 144 -18.42 -10.21 5.95
CA ASN A 144 -18.10 -9.40 4.79
C ASN A 144 -17.38 -10.20 3.71
N TYR A 145 -16.29 -10.93 4.03
CA TYR A 145 -15.59 -11.71 3.02
C TYR A 145 -16.42 -12.89 2.50
N ARG A 146 -17.21 -13.55 3.35
CA ARG A 146 -18.15 -14.59 2.90
C ARG A 146 -19.13 -14.06 1.88
N SER A 147 -19.71 -12.89 2.13
CA SER A 147 -20.64 -12.25 1.19
C SER A 147 -19.97 -11.85 -0.12
N PHE A 148 -18.73 -11.36 -0.07
CA PHE A 148 -17.91 -11.05 -1.24
C PHE A 148 -17.61 -12.30 -2.07
N ILE A 149 -17.16 -13.38 -1.44
CA ILE A 149 -16.84 -14.66 -2.08
C ILE A 149 -18.10 -15.30 -2.68
N ALA A 150 -19.20 -15.32 -1.93
CA ALA A 150 -20.47 -15.87 -2.40
C ALA A 150 -21.03 -15.14 -3.63
N ALA A 151 -20.72 -13.85 -3.78
CA ALA A 151 -21.07 -13.06 -4.96
C ALA A 151 -20.06 -13.22 -6.14
N GLY A 152 -19.11 -14.13 -6.04
CA GLY A 152 -18.10 -14.43 -7.09
C GLY A 152 -16.78 -13.67 -6.97
N GLY A 153 -16.60 -12.88 -5.92
CA GLY A 153 -15.39 -12.11 -5.69
C GLY A 153 -14.16 -12.98 -5.41
N GLN A 154 -13.00 -12.58 -5.91
CA GLN A 154 -11.73 -13.28 -5.72
C GLN A 154 -11.02 -12.72 -4.49
N ALA A 155 -11.12 -13.41 -3.35
CA ALA A 155 -10.51 -13.02 -2.08
C ALA A 155 -9.13 -13.65 -1.88
N VAL A 156 -8.18 -12.86 -1.35
CA VAL A 156 -6.86 -13.28 -0.90
C VAL A 156 -6.77 -12.99 0.59
N TRP A 157 -6.35 -13.97 1.39
CA TRP A 157 -6.09 -13.76 2.81
C TRP A 157 -4.64 -13.33 3.01
N GLN A 158 -4.40 -12.18 3.63
CA GLN A 158 -3.07 -11.76 4.03
C GLN A 158 -2.95 -11.83 5.55
N PHE A 159 -2.04 -12.65 6.02
CA PHE A 159 -1.75 -12.88 7.43
C PHE A 159 -0.39 -12.29 7.79
N ILE A 160 -0.33 -11.38 8.76
CA ILE A 160 0.93 -10.90 9.32
C ILE A 160 1.26 -11.77 10.53
N GLU A 161 2.37 -12.49 10.45
CA GLU A 161 2.84 -13.36 11.52
C GLU A 161 3.61 -12.55 12.57
N PHE A 162 3.18 -12.69 13.82
CA PHE A 162 3.80 -12.16 15.03
C PHE A 162 4.04 -13.29 16.04
N GLU A 163 4.81 -13.05 17.11
CA GLU A 163 5.01 -14.02 18.16
C GLU A 163 3.69 -14.53 18.80
N HIS A 164 2.71 -13.62 18.94
CA HIS A 164 1.45 -13.96 19.60
C HIS A 164 0.48 -14.77 18.73
N ASN A 165 0.60 -14.76 17.40
CA ASN A 165 -0.34 -15.43 16.48
C ASN A 165 0.29 -16.51 15.59
N GLN A 166 1.61 -16.72 15.64
CA GLN A 166 2.29 -17.69 14.78
C GLN A 166 1.76 -19.13 14.93
N HIS A 167 1.22 -19.48 16.09
CA HIS A 167 0.60 -20.79 16.33
C HIS A 167 -0.72 -20.97 15.58
N GLN A 168 -1.35 -19.89 15.09
CA GLN A 168 -2.57 -19.94 14.28
C GLN A 168 -2.30 -19.95 12.78
N THR A 169 -1.06 -19.84 12.30
CA THR A 169 -0.75 -19.71 10.88
C THR A 169 -1.35 -20.85 10.05
N GLU A 170 -1.14 -22.10 10.43
CA GLU A 170 -1.69 -23.24 9.69
C GLU A 170 -3.21 -23.37 9.86
N ILE A 171 -3.75 -23.00 11.02
CA ILE A 171 -5.20 -22.98 11.26
C ILE A 171 -5.86 -21.93 10.35
N ALA A 172 -5.29 -20.75 10.29
CA ALA A 172 -5.80 -19.66 9.43
C ALA A 172 -5.69 -20.02 7.94
N LYS A 173 -4.62 -20.71 7.54
CA LYS A 173 -4.45 -21.20 6.18
C LYS A 173 -5.51 -22.23 5.80
N GLN A 174 -5.78 -23.19 6.68
CA GLN A 174 -6.85 -24.17 6.44
C GLN A 174 -8.21 -23.49 6.39
N LEU A 175 -8.49 -22.59 7.34
CA LEU A 175 -9.73 -21.81 7.35
C LEU A 175 -9.91 -21.00 6.06
N ALA A 176 -8.85 -20.33 5.56
CA ALA A 176 -8.91 -19.60 4.31
C ALA A 176 -9.30 -20.49 3.12
N LYS A 177 -8.76 -21.71 3.08
CA LYS A 177 -9.11 -22.70 2.06
C LYS A 177 -10.57 -23.14 2.16
N ASP A 178 -11.03 -23.45 3.37
CA ASP A 178 -12.41 -23.91 3.61
C ASP A 178 -13.44 -22.81 3.31
N GLU A 179 -13.09 -21.55 3.56
CA GLU A 179 -13.91 -20.37 3.26
C GLU A 179 -13.85 -19.92 1.78
N GLY A 180 -13.04 -20.58 0.95
CA GLY A 180 -12.98 -20.33 -0.50
C GLY A 180 -12.09 -19.16 -0.93
N PHE A 181 -11.13 -18.75 -0.10
CA PHE A 181 -10.09 -17.82 -0.54
C PHE A 181 -9.24 -18.44 -1.65
N LYS A 182 -8.81 -17.61 -2.60
CA LYS A 182 -7.99 -18.03 -3.75
C LYS A 182 -6.52 -18.14 -3.44
N ASP A 183 -6.08 -17.46 -2.36
CA ASP A 183 -4.67 -17.42 -2.00
C ASP A 183 -4.54 -17.05 -0.51
N PHE A 184 -3.45 -17.51 0.12
CA PHE A 184 -3.09 -17.19 1.50
C PHE A 184 -1.65 -16.70 1.53
N LYS A 185 -1.44 -15.44 1.93
CA LYS A 185 -0.13 -14.79 1.98
C LYS A 185 0.32 -14.58 3.40
N ILE A 186 1.51 -15.05 3.73
CA ILE A 186 2.14 -14.82 5.03
C ILE A 186 3.16 -13.70 4.89
N ILE A 187 3.03 -12.68 5.74
CA ILE A 187 4.03 -11.63 5.93
C ILE A 187 4.62 -11.80 7.31
N ILE A 188 5.90 -12.11 7.40
CA ILE A 188 6.58 -12.25 8.69
C ILE A 188 6.97 -10.86 9.21
N SER A 189 6.46 -10.46 10.36
CA SER A 189 6.84 -9.20 10.99
C SER A 189 8.13 -9.39 11.80
N HIS A 190 9.13 -8.54 11.50
CA HIS A 190 10.39 -8.47 12.25
C HIS A 190 10.46 -7.26 13.17
N ARG A 191 9.36 -6.60 13.40
CA ARG A 191 9.27 -5.41 14.24
C ARG A 191 9.19 -5.80 15.72
N ASN A 192 10.31 -5.76 16.42
CA ASN A 192 10.39 -6.11 17.85
C ASN A 192 9.51 -5.20 18.73
N ASP A 193 9.28 -3.95 18.32
CA ASP A 193 8.45 -2.98 19.04
C ASP A 193 6.95 -3.37 19.10
N ILE A 194 6.52 -4.33 18.28
CA ILE A 194 5.13 -4.81 18.22
C ILE A 194 5.02 -6.33 18.28
N GLY A 195 6.02 -7.02 18.84
CA GLY A 195 6.02 -8.48 18.97
C GLY A 195 6.30 -9.23 17.65
N GLY A 196 7.16 -8.70 16.81
CA GLY A 196 7.62 -9.38 15.61
C GLY A 196 8.43 -10.63 15.92
N VAL A 197 8.33 -11.61 15.05
CA VAL A 197 9.02 -12.91 15.19
C VAL A 197 10.54 -12.74 15.18
N LYS A 198 11.23 -13.34 16.15
CA LYS A 198 12.68 -13.34 16.22
C LYS A 198 13.26 -14.27 15.15
N HIS A 199 13.99 -13.73 14.22
CA HIS A 199 14.72 -14.48 13.22
C HIS A 199 16.22 -14.26 13.37
N LYS A 200 17.04 -15.29 12.99
CA LYS A 200 18.50 -15.11 12.86
C LYS A 200 18.76 -13.96 11.87
N LYS A 201 19.67 -13.05 12.25
CA LYS A 201 20.19 -12.06 11.31
C LYS A 201 20.71 -12.79 10.08
N ILE A 202 20.15 -12.45 8.92
CA ILE A 202 20.67 -12.93 7.65
C ILE A 202 21.79 -11.97 7.29
N GLU A 203 23.01 -12.48 7.16
CA GLU A 203 24.12 -11.72 6.57
C GLU A 203 23.77 -11.43 5.12
N VAL A 204 23.79 -10.18 4.75
CA VAL A 204 23.49 -9.69 3.40
C VAL A 204 24.71 -8.98 2.88
N GLU A 205 25.16 -9.32 1.68
CA GLU A 205 26.23 -8.59 1.01
C GLU A 205 25.82 -7.13 0.80
N GLU A 206 26.65 -6.21 1.27
CA GLU A 206 26.45 -4.78 1.07
C GLU A 206 26.69 -4.42 -0.40
N SER A 207 25.66 -3.88 -1.05
CA SER A 207 25.80 -3.33 -2.39
C SER A 207 26.35 -1.90 -2.35
N PRO A 208 27.27 -1.53 -3.25
CA PRO A 208 27.78 -0.16 -3.33
C PRO A 208 26.71 0.86 -3.77
N CYS A 209 25.61 0.41 -4.33
CA CYS A 209 24.49 1.26 -4.78
C CYS A 209 23.14 0.66 -4.38
N ILE A 210 22.11 1.51 -4.35
CA ILE A 210 20.74 1.08 -4.09
C ILE A 210 20.10 0.60 -5.38
N SER A 211 19.71 -0.68 -5.43
CA SER A 211 18.84 -1.21 -6.49
C SER A 211 17.38 -1.05 -6.08
N CYS A 212 16.74 0.01 -6.56
CA CYS A 212 15.36 0.28 -6.20
C CYS A 212 14.39 -0.74 -6.81
N LYS A 213 13.80 -1.59 -5.98
CA LYS A 213 12.84 -2.62 -6.38
C LYS A 213 11.63 -2.04 -7.14
N TYR A 214 11.11 -0.91 -6.69
CA TYR A 214 9.96 -0.25 -7.33
C TYR A 214 10.33 0.29 -8.72
N SER A 215 11.56 0.83 -8.86
CA SER A 215 12.09 1.22 -10.15
C SER A 215 12.17 0.04 -11.11
N ASN A 216 12.72 -1.07 -10.66
CA ASN A 216 12.87 -2.29 -11.46
C ASN A 216 11.50 -2.88 -11.87
N GLN A 217 10.48 -2.68 -11.06
CA GLN A 217 9.10 -3.08 -11.33
C GLN A 217 8.32 -2.05 -12.16
N LYS A 218 8.94 -0.95 -12.60
CA LYS A 218 8.28 0.17 -13.28
C LYS A 218 7.02 0.63 -12.54
N ARG A 219 7.16 0.83 -11.24
CA ARG A 219 6.10 1.05 -10.27
C ARG A 219 6.22 2.41 -9.62
N ILE A 220 5.07 3.08 -9.44
CA ILE A 220 4.95 4.34 -8.70
C ILE A 220 3.92 4.21 -7.58
N PHE A 221 4.01 5.14 -6.64
CA PHE A 221 3.05 5.29 -5.55
C PHE A 221 2.46 6.70 -5.56
N ILE A 222 1.15 6.80 -5.44
CA ILE A 222 0.42 8.07 -5.35
C ILE A 222 -0.30 8.09 -4.01
N ASN A 223 0.00 9.09 -3.19
CA ASN A 223 -0.63 9.20 -1.88
C ASN A 223 -1.96 9.95 -1.94
N HIS A 224 -2.71 9.92 -0.83
CA HIS A 224 -4.02 10.57 -0.70
C HIS A 224 -4.00 12.10 -0.86
N MET A 225 -2.83 12.73 -0.83
CA MET A 225 -2.67 14.16 -1.16
C MET A 225 -2.38 14.39 -2.65
N GLY A 226 -2.27 13.34 -3.45
CA GLY A 226 -1.96 13.41 -4.87
C GLY A 226 -0.47 13.47 -5.21
N ASN A 227 0.44 13.31 -4.24
CA ASN A 227 1.87 13.33 -4.52
C ASN A 227 2.35 12.00 -5.11
N ILE A 228 3.10 12.10 -6.21
CA ILE A 228 3.68 10.96 -6.94
C ILE A 228 5.11 10.73 -6.44
N ILE A 229 5.37 9.58 -5.85
CA ILE A 229 6.68 9.19 -5.32
C ILE A 229 7.05 7.78 -5.77
N PRO A 230 8.34 7.39 -5.73
CA PRO A 230 8.78 6.07 -6.16
C PRO A 230 8.13 4.91 -5.38
N CYS A 231 7.83 5.08 -4.10
CA CYS A 231 7.31 3.98 -3.28
C CYS A 231 6.62 4.46 -1.99
N CYS A 232 5.77 3.60 -1.40
CA CYS A 232 5.08 3.85 -0.14
C CYS A 232 6.03 4.05 1.07
N HIS A 233 7.31 3.62 0.98
CA HIS A 233 8.25 3.80 2.09
C HIS A 233 8.71 5.23 2.26
N LEU A 234 8.73 6.01 1.19
CA LEU A 234 9.01 7.44 1.26
C LEU A 234 7.78 8.23 1.72
N ASN A 235 6.57 7.66 1.57
CA ASN A 235 5.34 8.35 1.96
C ASN A 235 5.31 8.72 3.45
N SER A 236 5.68 7.82 4.35
CA SER A 236 5.69 8.12 5.80
C SER A 236 6.61 9.30 6.13
N LYS A 237 7.79 9.38 5.51
CA LYS A 237 8.70 10.51 5.67
C LYS A 237 8.14 11.81 5.09
N MET A 238 7.52 11.74 3.93
CA MET A 238 6.84 12.88 3.31
C MET A 238 5.70 13.40 4.20
N LEU A 239 4.89 12.51 4.73
CA LEU A 239 3.79 12.88 5.64
C LEU A 239 4.31 13.54 6.93
N GLU A 240 5.37 13.00 7.54
CA GLU A 240 5.99 13.62 8.73
C GLU A 240 6.58 14.98 8.41
N PHE A 241 7.23 15.13 7.26
CA PHE A 241 7.80 16.39 6.80
C PHE A 241 6.70 17.45 6.56
N ALA A 242 5.60 17.08 5.91
CA ALA A 242 4.48 17.99 5.61
C ALA A 242 3.90 18.69 6.85
N VAL A 243 4.08 18.14 8.05
CA VAL A 243 3.62 18.74 9.31
C VAL A 243 4.74 19.38 10.11
N SER A 244 5.91 18.75 10.14
CA SER A 244 7.01 19.20 10.99
C SER A 244 7.85 20.31 10.36
N ASN A 245 7.91 20.36 9.04
CA ASN A 245 8.86 21.13 8.24
C ASN A 245 10.34 20.91 8.66
N ASN A 246 10.62 19.80 9.36
CA ASN A 246 11.96 19.48 9.83
C ASN A 246 12.73 18.68 8.79
N ILE A 247 13.83 19.22 8.33
CA ILE A 247 14.77 18.56 7.44
C ILE A 247 15.64 17.63 8.30
N LYS A 248 15.51 16.31 8.08
CA LYS A 248 16.24 15.28 8.84
C LYS A 248 17.25 14.51 7.99
N ASP A 249 17.00 14.39 6.70
CA ASP A 249 17.90 13.73 5.76
C ASP A 249 17.76 14.31 4.34
N LEU A 250 18.47 13.72 3.39
CA LEU A 250 18.49 14.15 2.00
C LEU A 250 17.09 14.18 1.35
N PHE A 251 16.15 13.33 1.79
CA PHE A 251 14.82 13.32 1.17
C PHE A 251 14.06 14.62 1.42
N GLU A 252 14.05 15.08 2.66
CA GLU A 252 13.39 16.34 3.00
C GLU A 252 14.10 17.55 2.37
N GLU A 253 15.44 17.51 2.26
CA GLU A 253 16.20 18.54 1.51
C GLU A 253 15.75 18.62 0.04
N ILE A 254 15.58 17.47 -0.62
CA ILE A 254 15.09 17.41 -2.01
C ILE A 254 13.67 17.98 -2.12
N LEU A 255 12.77 17.62 -1.19
CA LEU A 255 11.39 18.11 -1.20
C LEU A 255 11.32 19.64 -1.11
N VAL A 256 12.10 20.25 -0.20
CA VAL A 256 12.15 21.71 -0.02
C VAL A 256 12.76 22.38 -1.23
N LYS A 257 13.92 21.90 -1.67
CA LYS A 257 14.71 22.48 -2.77
C LYS A 257 13.88 22.63 -4.05
N HIS A 258 12.95 21.72 -4.29
CA HIS A 258 12.24 21.63 -5.57
C HIS A 258 10.74 21.95 -5.47
N ASP A 259 10.26 22.51 -4.36
CA ASP A 259 8.85 22.82 -4.17
C ASP A 259 7.93 21.62 -4.56
N TYR A 260 8.08 20.52 -3.82
CA TYR A 260 7.49 19.23 -4.17
C TYR A 260 5.97 19.31 -4.41
N MET A 261 5.24 20.15 -3.69
CA MET A 261 3.79 20.30 -3.84
C MET A 261 3.39 20.78 -5.25
N ASN A 262 4.22 21.60 -5.89
CA ASN A 262 3.97 22.09 -7.24
C ASN A 262 4.63 21.25 -8.33
N THR A 263 5.56 20.37 -7.97
CA THR A 263 6.35 19.59 -8.94
C THR A 263 5.99 18.13 -9.05
N ILE A 264 5.40 17.51 -8.00
CA ILE A 264 5.04 16.10 -8.00
C ILE A 264 3.59 15.82 -7.58
N ASN A 265 2.74 16.82 -7.47
CA ASN A 265 1.33 16.65 -7.13
C ASN A 265 0.48 16.58 -8.40
N ILE A 266 -0.32 15.50 -8.54
CA ILE A 266 -1.16 15.27 -9.74
C ILE A 266 -2.23 16.33 -9.97
N SER A 267 -2.61 17.12 -8.96
CA SER A 267 -3.52 18.24 -9.14
C SER A 267 -2.87 19.40 -9.89
N ASN A 268 -1.54 19.49 -9.89
CA ASN A 268 -0.80 20.61 -10.45
C ASN A 268 -0.03 20.24 -11.73
N VAL A 269 0.38 18.99 -11.87
CA VAL A 269 1.21 18.54 -12.99
C VAL A 269 0.70 17.22 -13.57
N SER A 270 1.16 16.87 -14.77
CA SER A 270 0.94 15.53 -15.31
C SER A 270 1.78 14.49 -14.59
N ILE A 271 1.38 13.21 -14.69
CA ILE A 271 2.16 12.10 -14.12
C ILE A 271 3.56 12.03 -14.74
N ASP A 272 3.68 12.31 -16.04
CA ASP A 272 4.95 12.33 -16.75
C ASP A 272 5.86 13.48 -16.29
N ASP A 273 5.32 14.68 -16.11
CA ASP A 273 6.09 15.83 -15.61
C ASP A 273 6.58 15.57 -14.19
N ALA A 274 5.73 15.02 -13.32
CA ALA A 274 6.12 14.65 -11.97
C ALA A 274 7.30 13.66 -11.95
N MET A 275 7.22 12.59 -12.73
CA MET A 275 8.27 11.55 -12.79
C MET A 275 9.57 12.03 -13.45
N ASN A 276 9.54 13.10 -14.22
CA ASN A 276 10.71 13.73 -14.84
C ASN A 276 11.17 15.01 -14.12
N SER A 277 10.53 15.35 -13.01
CA SER A 277 10.88 16.51 -12.19
C SER A 277 12.27 16.38 -11.54
N ASN A 278 12.80 17.49 -11.09
CA ASN A 278 14.05 17.52 -10.33
C ASN A 278 13.92 16.77 -8.99
N VAL A 279 12.75 16.71 -8.37
CA VAL A 279 12.51 15.87 -7.18
C VAL A 279 12.84 14.41 -7.49
N TRP A 280 12.28 13.86 -8.57
CA TRP A 280 12.50 12.47 -8.96
C TRP A 280 13.94 12.21 -9.43
N ASN A 281 14.54 13.17 -10.13
CA ASN A 281 15.94 13.06 -10.59
C ASN A 281 16.91 13.03 -9.40
N ASP A 282 16.74 13.90 -8.41
CA ASP A 282 17.60 13.93 -7.22
C ASP A 282 17.39 12.67 -6.35
N ILE A 283 16.16 12.15 -6.23
CA ILE A 283 15.91 10.85 -5.58
C ILE A 283 16.67 9.73 -6.29
N LYS A 284 16.60 9.63 -7.62
CA LYS A 284 17.30 8.61 -8.40
C LYS A 284 18.83 8.74 -8.28
N ASN A 285 19.34 9.95 -8.37
CA ASN A 285 20.77 10.23 -8.26
C ASN A 285 21.32 9.83 -6.88
N SER A 286 20.50 9.95 -5.81
CA SER A 286 20.89 9.54 -4.47
C SER A 286 21.20 8.04 -4.33
N TRP A 287 20.67 7.19 -5.22
CA TRP A 287 20.89 5.74 -5.14
C TRP A 287 22.32 5.30 -5.46
N ALA A 288 23.04 6.08 -6.25
CA ALA A 288 24.44 5.83 -6.65
C ALA A 288 25.43 6.82 -6.02
N SER A 289 24.98 7.74 -5.17
CA SER A 289 25.83 8.73 -4.52
C SER A 289 26.27 8.30 -3.12
N ASP A 290 27.28 9.00 -2.57
CA ASP A 290 27.70 8.81 -1.17
C ASP A 290 26.67 9.37 -0.19
N LYS A 291 25.93 10.43 -0.57
CA LYS A 291 24.84 10.99 0.22
C LYS A 291 23.53 10.36 -0.23
N ARG A 292 22.99 9.44 0.57
CA ARG A 292 21.81 8.65 0.26
C ARG A 292 20.62 9.03 1.12
N ILE A 293 19.42 8.80 0.59
CA ILE A 293 18.18 8.87 1.37
C ILE A 293 18.18 7.70 2.36
N SER A 294 18.18 7.98 3.66
CA SER A 294 18.31 6.99 4.73
C SER A 294 17.25 5.87 4.63
N LYS A 295 16.03 6.22 4.19
CA LYS A 295 14.94 5.24 4.03
C LYS A 295 15.19 4.31 2.84
N CYS A 296 15.75 4.80 1.74
CA CYS A 296 16.12 3.96 0.61
C CYS A 296 17.25 3.01 0.99
N GLU A 297 18.25 3.51 1.72
CA GLU A 297 19.37 2.70 2.20
C GLU A 297 18.90 1.58 3.14
N SER A 298 18.11 1.91 4.17
CA SER A 298 17.63 0.92 5.14
C SER A 298 16.63 -0.09 4.57
N THR A 299 15.96 0.21 3.44
CA THR A 299 14.91 -0.65 2.88
C THR A 299 15.38 -1.41 1.64
N CYS A 300 16.20 -0.81 0.77
CA CYS A 300 16.49 -1.33 -0.57
C CYS A 300 17.96 -1.66 -0.81
N LYS A 301 18.93 -1.20 0.02
CA LYS A 301 20.35 -1.53 -0.13
C LYS A 301 20.61 -3.04 -0.07
N GLU A 302 19.82 -3.74 0.71
CA GLU A 302 19.95 -5.17 0.96
C GLU A 302 18.68 -5.88 0.54
N ASN A 303 18.38 -6.28 -0.56
CA ASN A 303 17.20 -7.07 -1.02
C ASN A 303 16.43 -7.86 0.09
N ARG A 304 16.22 -7.21 1.24
CA ARG A 304 15.71 -7.82 2.48
C ARG A 304 14.26 -8.31 2.38
N ARG A 305 13.45 -7.74 1.49
CA ARG A 305 12.00 -7.96 1.51
C ARG A 305 11.51 -9.27 0.91
N ASP A 306 12.18 -9.80 -0.09
CA ASP A 306 11.73 -11.04 -0.75
C ASP A 306 11.86 -12.27 0.16
N LYS A 307 12.53 -12.09 1.32
CA LYS A 307 12.70 -13.14 2.34
C LYS A 307 11.54 -13.21 3.36
N PHE A 308 10.60 -12.26 3.32
CA PHE A 308 9.54 -12.11 4.35
C PHE A 308 8.14 -12.45 3.86
N ILE A 309 7.96 -12.77 2.59
CA ILE A 309 6.69 -13.21 2.03
C ILE A 309 6.82 -14.68 1.66
N LYS A 310 6.00 -15.51 2.29
CA LYS A 310 5.81 -16.89 1.87
C LYS A 310 4.44 -16.99 1.22
N GLU A 311 4.39 -17.42 -0.03
CA GLU A 311 3.15 -17.74 -0.73
C GLU A 311 2.83 -19.21 -0.50
N THR A 312 1.54 -19.53 -0.28
CA THR A 312 1.23 -20.84 0.25
C THR A 312 -0.15 -21.41 -0.01
N LEU A 313 -0.85 -21.07 -1.04
CA LEU A 313 -2.00 -21.88 -1.49
C LEU A 313 -1.77 -22.49 -2.84
#